data_b4ea282aae1da52a0a895c4202fddd07
#
_entry.id   b4ea282aae1da52a0a895c4202fddd07
#
_cell.length_a   1.000
_cell.length_b   1.000
_cell.length_c   1.000
_cell.angle_alpha   90.00
_cell.angle_beta   90.00
_cell.angle_gamma   90.00
#
_symmetry.space_group_name_H-M   'P 1'
#
loop_
_entity.id
_entity.type
_entity.pdbx_description
1 polymer ?
#
loop_
_entity_poly.entity_id
_entity_poly.type
_entity_poly.pdbx_seq_one_letter_code
_entity_poly.pdbx_strand_id
1 'polypeptide(L)'
;MSQVSDVVLANQGFASFRTELNNILGALNTMHVGSSAPGSVATGTIWIDNATTNVLKVKIHDGSDNVELFQINTSTNAVTSTMSVTGTISETDPNAIPFAIALGG
;
A
#
# COMPACT_ATOMS: atom_id res chain seq x y z
N MET A 1 13.99 -0.33 11.44
CA MET A 1 12.85 0.56 11.13
C MET A 1 12.42 0.35 9.69
N SER A 2 11.12 0.14 9.45
CA SER A 2 10.58 -0.14 8.11
C SER A 2 9.96 1.08 7.44
N GLN A 3 9.98 2.24 8.09
CA GLN A 3 9.46 3.49 7.55
C GLN A 3 10.35 4.65 7.98
N VAL A 4 10.61 5.58 7.05
CA VAL A 4 11.36 6.80 7.32
C VAL A 4 10.58 7.99 6.77
N SER A 5 10.88 9.20 7.28
CA SER A 5 10.23 10.44 6.82
C SER A 5 10.54 10.74 5.37
N ASP A 6 11.77 10.49 4.96
CA ASP A 6 12.20 10.69 3.58
C ASP A 6 13.35 9.72 3.29
N VAL A 7 13.75 9.67 2.03
CA VAL A 7 14.86 8.81 1.59
C VAL A 7 16.11 9.62 1.27
N VAL A 8 16.16 10.85 1.75
CA VAL A 8 17.33 11.73 1.57
C VAL A 8 18.34 11.44 2.67
N LEU A 9 19.56 11.19 2.27
CA LEU A 9 20.66 10.89 3.19
C LEU A 9 21.40 12.16 3.53
N ALA A 10 21.36 12.56 4.80
CA ALA A 10 22.03 13.78 5.25
C ALA A 10 23.54 13.58 5.35
N ASN A 11 24.28 14.68 5.22
CA ASN A 11 25.73 14.70 5.45
C ASN A 11 25.98 14.69 6.96
N GLN A 12 26.53 13.61 7.47
CA GLN A 12 26.65 13.39 8.92
C GLN A 12 27.81 12.46 9.24
N GLY A 13 28.05 12.24 10.54
CA GLY A 13 29.07 11.32 10.98
C GLY A 13 28.85 9.90 10.52
N PHE A 14 29.91 9.10 10.51
CA PHE A 14 29.91 7.77 9.93
C PHE A 14 28.85 6.84 10.55
N ALA A 15 28.76 6.82 11.88
CA ALA A 15 27.79 5.94 12.56
C ALA A 15 26.36 6.37 12.27
N SER A 16 26.08 7.67 12.28
CA SER A 16 24.74 8.19 11.95
C SER A 16 24.41 7.95 10.49
N PHE A 17 25.38 8.10 9.61
CA PHE A 17 25.22 7.80 8.18
C PHE A 17 24.79 6.36 7.98
N ARG A 18 25.46 5.42 8.64
CA ARG A 18 25.14 3.99 8.53
C ARG A 18 23.74 3.70 9.03
N THR A 19 23.36 4.27 10.17
CA THR A 19 22.02 4.06 10.74
C THR A 19 20.94 4.60 9.81
N GLU A 20 21.13 5.81 9.30
CA GLU A 20 20.15 6.41 8.38
C GLU A 20 20.04 5.62 7.10
N LEU A 21 21.16 5.18 6.52
CA LEU A 21 21.15 4.37 5.32
C LEU A 21 20.41 3.05 5.55
N ASN A 22 20.67 2.38 6.67
CA ASN A 22 19.98 1.13 6.98
C ASN A 22 18.48 1.35 7.16
N ASN A 23 18.07 2.47 7.76
CA ASN A 23 16.65 2.78 7.90
C ASN A 23 15.97 3.02 6.55
N ILE A 24 16.65 3.73 5.65
CA ILE A 24 16.15 3.97 4.30
C ILE A 24 15.99 2.65 3.55
N LEU A 25 17.02 1.80 3.58
CA LEU A 25 16.97 0.51 2.92
C LEU A 25 15.87 -0.38 3.49
N GLY A 26 15.69 -0.36 4.82
CA GLY A 26 14.62 -1.09 5.47
C GLY A 26 13.23 -0.63 5.03
N ALA A 27 13.04 0.69 4.95
CA ALA A 27 11.77 1.24 4.49
C ALA A 27 11.47 0.84 3.06
N LEU A 28 12.46 0.93 2.17
CA LEU A 28 12.28 0.52 0.78
C LEU A 28 12.03 -0.98 0.65
N ASN A 29 12.70 -1.79 1.47
CA ASN A 29 12.51 -3.24 1.44
C ASN A 29 11.08 -3.66 1.81
N THR A 30 10.38 -2.86 2.59
CA THR A 30 9.01 -3.15 3.04
C THR A 30 7.98 -2.22 2.42
N MET A 31 8.36 -1.43 1.43
CA MET A 31 7.49 -0.43 0.79
C MET A 31 6.86 0.49 1.84
N HIS A 32 7.69 1.00 2.76
CA HIS A 32 7.27 1.94 3.80
C HIS A 32 6.10 1.43 4.66
N VAL A 33 6.19 0.21 5.17
CA VAL A 33 5.15 -0.31 6.07
C VAL A 33 5.16 0.47 7.39
N GLY A 34 3.98 0.86 7.86
CA GLY A 34 3.83 1.59 9.11
C GLY A 34 2.37 1.82 9.44
N SER A 35 2.11 2.34 10.65
CA SER A 35 0.73 2.61 11.11
C SER A 35 0.17 3.94 10.62
N SER A 36 1.01 4.74 9.97
CA SER A 36 0.63 6.02 9.38
C SER A 36 1.49 6.25 8.16
N ALA A 37 1.10 7.21 7.32
CA ALA A 37 1.85 7.53 6.10
C ALA A 37 3.26 8.01 6.44
N PRO A 38 4.26 7.75 5.57
CA PRO A 38 5.59 8.35 5.71
C PRO A 38 5.48 9.87 5.76
N GLY A 39 6.37 10.51 6.50
CA GLY A 39 6.28 11.95 6.75
C GLY A 39 6.44 12.83 5.53
N SER A 40 7.13 12.37 4.51
CA SER A 40 7.42 13.15 3.30
C SER A 40 6.88 12.45 2.05
N VAL A 41 5.59 12.11 2.07
CA VAL A 41 4.97 11.49 0.90
C VAL A 41 4.89 12.48 -0.26
N ALA A 42 5.04 11.93 -1.45
CA ALA A 42 4.89 12.69 -2.70
C ALA A 42 3.86 11.95 -3.55
N THR A 43 3.36 12.64 -4.58
CA THR A 43 2.46 11.99 -5.53
C THR A 43 3.09 10.70 -6.07
N GLY A 44 2.37 9.61 -5.94
CA GLY A 44 2.84 8.30 -6.40
C GLY A 44 3.51 7.46 -5.33
N THR A 45 3.70 7.98 -4.12
CA THR A 45 4.26 7.17 -3.03
C THR A 45 3.28 6.07 -2.65
N ILE A 46 3.76 4.83 -2.72
CA ILE A 46 2.99 3.65 -2.29
C ILE A 46 3.52 3.22 -0.93
N TRP A 47 2.62 2.94 0.00
CA TRP A 47 3.00 2.51 1.34
C TRP A 47 1.99 1.51 1.88
N ILE A 48 2.39 0.77 2.93
CA ILE A 48 1.57 -0.28 3.52
C ILE A 48 1.15 0.17 4.91
N ASP A 49 -0.15 0.24 5.14
CA ASP A 49 -0.72 0.61 6.44
C ASP A 49 -0.98 -0.67 7.24
N ASN A 50 -0.28 -0.82 8.36
CA ASN A 50 -0.43 -1.97 9.25
C ASN A 50 -1.10 -1.62 10.59
N ALA A 51 -1.81 -0.51 10.65
CA ALA A 51 -2.45 -0.03 11.89
C ALA A 51 -3.50 -1.00 12.43
N THR A 52 -4.16 -1.74 11.55
CA THR A 52 -5.17 -2.73 11.94
C THR A 52 -4.53 -4.10 12.06
N THR A 53 -4.78 -4.79 13.18
CA THR A 53 -4.23 -6.12 13.43
C THR A 53 -4.66 -7.10 12.33
N ASN A 54 -3.70 -7.85 11.80
CA ASN A 54 -3.90 -8.86 10.76
C ASN A 54 -4.42 -8.29 9.44
N VAL A 55 -4.24 -6.99 9.22
CA VAL A 55 -4.65 -6.35 7.96
C VAL A 55 -3.52 -5.48 7.44
N LEU A 56 -3.17 -5.66 6.18
CA LEU A 56 -2.24 -4.79 5.47
C LEU A 56 -3.03 -4.07 4.39
N LYS A 57 -3.03 -2.74 4.44
CA LYS A 57 -3.72 -1.91 3.44
C LYS A 57 -2.69 -1.26 2.54
N VAL A 58 -2.80 -1.50 1.24
CA VAL A 58 -1.90 -0.88 0.26
C VAL A 58 -2.51 0.45 -0.16
N LYS A 59 -1.75 1.51 0.03
CA LYS A 59 -2.20 2.87 -0.25
C LYS A 59 -1.23 3.58 -1.18
N ILE A 60 -1.77 4.50 -1.98
CA ILE A 60 -0.98 5.37 -2.84
C ILE A 60 -1.35 6.82 -2.52
N HIS A 61 -0.34 7.69 -2.47
CA HIS A 61 -0.57 9.12 -2.29
C HIS A 61 -0.81 9.77 -3.66
N ASP A 62 -1.95 10.44 -3.82
CA ASP A 62 -2.34 11.02 -5.10
C ASP A 62 -1.96 12.50 -5.27
N GLY A 63 -1.23 13.03 -4.30
CA GLY A 63 -0.86 14.43 -4.25
C GLY A 63 -1.60 15.20 -3.16
N SER A 64 -2.72 14.68 -2.68
CA SER A 64 -3.53 15.29 -1.61
C SER A 64 -3.89 14.29 -0.55
N ASP A 65 -4.30 13.08 -0.94
CA ASP A 65 -4.81 12.06 -0.03
C ASP A 65 -4.09 10.74 -0.23
N ASN A 66 -4.16 9.89 0.80
CA ASN A 66 -3.69 8.52 0.74
C ASN A 66 -4.87 7.62 0.39
N VAL A 67 -4.90 7.13 -0.83
CA VAL A 67 -6.01 6.35 -1.37
C VAL A 67 -5.74 4.87 -1.16
N GLU A 68 -6.67 4.18 -0.52
CA GLU A 68 -6.57 2.73 -0.34
C GLU A 68 -6.90 2.01 -1.64
N LEU A 69 -5.98 1.17 -2.10
CA LEU A 69 -6.16 0.38 -3.32
C LEU A 69 -6.80 -0.96 -3.00
N PHE A 70 -6.26 -1.67 -2.02
CA PHE A 70 -6.80 -2.95 -1.55
C PHE A 70 -6.20 -3.26 -0.19
N GLN A 71 -6.76 -4.29 0.46
CA GLN A 71 -6.23 -4.78 1.73
C GLN A 71 -6.14 -6.29 1.72
N ILE A 72 -5.24 -6.80 2.53
CA ILE A 72 -4.99 -8.23 2.68
C ILE A 72 -5.21 -8.60 4.14
N ASN A 73 -6.04 -9.62 4.37
CA ASN A 73 -6.14 -10.22 5.70
C ASN A 73 -5.02 -11.24 5.83
N THR A 74 -4.06 -10.99 6.73
CA THR A 74 -2.87 -11.82 6.83
C THR A 74 -3.14 -13.18 7.48
N SER A 75 -4.28 -13.34 8.15
CA SER A 75 -4.66 -14.64 8.73
C SER A 75 -5.28 -15.57 7.70
N THR A 76 -6.04 -15.03 6.76
CA THR A 76 -6.79 -15.82 5.77
C THR A 76 -6.24 -15.68 4.35
N ASN A 77 -5.34 -14.73 4.12
CA ASN A 77 -4.80 -14.37 2.81
C ASN A 77 -5.87 -13.84 1.84
N ALA A 78 -7.03 -13.43 2.37
CA ALA A 78 -8.09 -12.84 1.54
C ALA A 78 -7.71 -11.42 1.12
N VAL A 79 -7.96 -11.08 -0.12
CA VAL A 79 -7.71 -9.76 -0.67
C VAL A 79 -9.08 -9.11 -0.97
N THR A 80 -9.28 -7.91 -0.45
CA THR A 80 -10.51 -7.16 -0.68
C THR A 80 -10.17 -5.75 -1.16
N SER A 81 -11.07 -5.15 -1.92
CA SER A 81 -10.91 -3.78 -2.41
C SER A 81 -12.20 -3.02 -2.21
N THR A 82 -12.06 -1.76 -1.79
CA THR A 82 -13.20 -0.85 -1.65
C THR A 82 -13.23 0.17 -2.79
N MET A 83 -12.39 -0.01 -3.80
CA MET A 83 -12.32 0.90 -4.94
C MET A 83 -13.63 0.90 -5.71
N SER A 84 -14.06 2.11 -6.13
CA SER A 84 -15.13 2.25 -7.09
C SER A 84 -14.57 2.03 -8.48
N VAL A 85 -15.24 1.19 -9.27
CA VAL A 85 -14.83 0.95 -10.65
C VAL A 85 -15.72 1.75 -11.58
N THR A 86 -15.13 2.61 -12.41
CA THR A 86 -15.82 3.39 -13.40
C THR A 86 -15.67 2.71 -14.76
N GLY A 87 -16.77 2.43 -15.43
CA GLY A 87 -16.76 1.76 -16.72
C GLY A 87 -17.07 0.28 -16.60
N THR A 88 -16.62 -0.48 -17.57
CA THR A 88 -16.97 -1.89 -17.70
C THR A 88 -15.86 -2.77 -17.17
N ILE A 89 -16.20 -3.71 -16.29
CA ILE A 89 -15.28 -4.78 -15.90
C ILE A 89 -15.47 -5.93 -16.88
N SER A 90 -14.39 -6.30 -17.57
CA SER A 90 -14.43 -7.43 -18.48
C SER A 90 -14.16 -8.71 -17.70
N GLU A 91 -15.15 -9.59 -17.65
CA GLU A 91 -15.06 -10.85 -16.92
C GLU A 91 -14.96 -12.00 -17.91
N THR A 92 -13.92 -12.81 -17.77
CA THR A 92 -13.67 -13.94 -18.67
C THR A 92 -14.00 -15.28 -18.04
N ASP A 93 -14.40 -15.31 -16.78
CA ASP A 93 -14.79 -16.54 -16.11
C ASP A 93 -16.16 -17.00 -16.64
N PRO A 94 -16.24 -18.19 -17.29
CA PRO A 94 -17.51 -18.67 -17.84
C PRO A 94 -18.62 -18.83 -16.80
N ASN A 95 -18.24 -19.01 -15.53
CA ASN A 95 -19.21 -19.17 -14.45
C ASN A 95 -19.78 -17.84 -13.97
N ALA A 96 -19.07 -16.75 -14.19
CA ALA A 96 -19.53 -15.43 -13.79
C ALA A 96 -20.66 -14.92 -14.67
N ILE A 97 -20.63 -15.24 -15.96
CA ILE A 97 -21.62 -14.77 -16.93
C ILE A 97 -23.04 -15.26 -16.60
N PRO A 98 -23.27 -16.57 -16.37
CA PRO A 98 -24.60 -17.05 -16.00
C PRO A 98 -25.10 -16.45 -14.70
N PHE A 99 -24.19 -16.25 -13.75
CA PHE A 99 -24.53 -15.65 -12.47
C PHE A 99 -24.99 -14.20 -12.63
N ALA A 100 -24.29 -13.44 -13.44
CA ALA A 100 -24.64 -12.05 -13.71
C ALA A 100 -26.00 -11.94 -14.38
N ILE A 101 -26.31 -12.84 -15.31
CA ILE A 101 -27.63 -12.88 -15.98
C ILE A 101 -28.72 -13.23 -14.98
N ALA A 102 -28.45 -14.18 -14.08
CA ALA A 102 -29.42 -14.58 -13.05
C ALA A 102 -29.77 -13.45 -12.10
N LEU A 103 -28.84 -12.51 -11.90
CA LEU A 103 -29.06 -11.35 -11.05
C LEU A 103 -29.71 -10.17 -11.80
N GLY A 104 -30.18 -10.40 -13.01
CA GLY A 104 -30.86 -9.38 -13.77
C GLY A 104 -29.95 -8.55 -14.64
N GLY A 105 -28.75 -9.05 -14.81
CA GLY A 105 -27.80 -8.39 -15.71
C GLY A 105 -28.20 -8.62 -17.16
#